data_fa95824182869cb9b24c3f1c401fe1c7
#
_entry.id   fa95824182869cb9b24c3f1c401fe1c7
#
_cell.length_a   1.000
_cell.length_b   1.000
_cell.length_c   1.000
_cell.angle_alpha   90.00
_cell.angle_beta   90.00
_cell.angle_gamma   90.00
#
_symmetry.space_group_name_H-M   'P 1'
#
loop_
_entity.id
_entity.type
_entity.pdbx_description
1 polymer ?
#
loop_
_entity_poly.entity_id
_entity_poly.type
_entity_poly.pdbx_seq_one_letter_code
_entity_poly.pdbx_strand_id
1 'polypeptide(L)'
;MIDLENKMDALLDEIREMIREKRYADLRDMFLPMESADIAQILEEAGPEVMPLLYRLLPKETAAEVFVELESESQEMLINGFSNTELKEVLDELYLDDAVDIVEEMPASVVIRILDKATPEMRKSINEILKYPEDSAGSIMNMEFLSLKKDMTVADAFKRIRRIGGELETINILYVTDPTRRLLGVLSVRDLLLADEDDLIEDIMDPDVVWALSLIHISEPTRP
;
A
#
# COMPACT_ATOMS: atom_id res chain seq x y z
N MET A 1 -23.82 -2.28 -19.12
CA MET A 1 -23.51 -3.61 -18.62
C MET A 1 -23.17 -4.58 -19.75
N ILE A 2 -24.06 -4.93 -20.66
CA ILE A 2 -23.81 -5.92 -21.76
C ILE A 2 -22.59 -5.56 -22.65
N ASP A 3 -22.24 -4.30 -22.84
CA ASP A 3 -21.11 -3.88 -23.68
C ASP A 3 -19.74 -4.00 -22.95
N LEU A 4 -19.71 -3.90 -21.63
CA LEU A 4 -18.52 -4.11 -20.81
C LEU A 4 -18.21 -5.62 -20.66
N GLU A 5 -19.21 -6.45 -20.39
CA GLU A 5 -19.05 -7.92 -20.31
C GLU A 5 -18.50 -8.48 -21.63
N ASN A 6 -19.07 -8.06 -22.79
CA ASN A 6 -18.58 -8.47 -24.11
C ASN A 6 -17.14 -8.03 -24.37
N LYS A 7 -16.69 -6.89 -23.84
CA LYS A 7 -15.29 -6.44 -23.97
C LYS A 7 -14.34 -7.25 -23.11
N MET A 8 -14.74 -7.59 -21.88
CA MET A 8 -13.95 -8.43 -20.99
C MET A 8 -13.79 -9.84 -21.58
N ASP A 9 -14.87 -10.46 -22.06
CA ASP A 9 -14.81 -11.78 -22.69
C ASP A 9 -13.87 -11.79 -23.91
N ALA A 10 -13.95 -10.76 -24.77
CA ALA A 10 -13.06 -10.63 -25.92
C ALA A 10 -11.58 -10.48 -25.50
N LEU A 11 -11.31 -9.72 -24.45
CA LEU A 11 -9.95 -9.55 -23.90
C LEU A 11 -9.41 -10.86 -23.31
N LEU A 12 -10.24 -11.58 -22.57
CA LEU A 12 -9.87 -12.89 -22.01
C LEU A 12 -9.57 -13.92 -23.09
N ASP A 13 -10.34 -13.90 -24.20
CA ASP A 13 -10.07 -14.79 -25.34
C ASP A 13 -8.74 -14.43 -26.02
N GLU A 14 -8.43 -13.17 -26.17
CA GLU A 14 -7.13 -12.69 -26.69
C GLU A 14 -5.97 -13.13 -25.77
N ILE A 15 -6.12 -12.94 -24.45
CA ILE A 15 -5.14 -13.40 -23.45
C ILE A 15 -4.91 -14.91 -23.56
N ARG A 16 -5.99 -15.71 -23.64
CA ARG A 16 -5.89 -17.17 -23.79
C ARG A 16 -5.19 -17.58 -25.07
N GLU A 17 -5.39 -16.83 -26.15
CA GLU A 17 -4.70 -17.08 -27.44
C GLU A 17 -3.21 -16.76 -27.32
N MET A 18 -2.85 -15.60 -26.74
CA MET A 18 -1.45 -15.23 -26.49
C MET A 18 -0.73 -16.25 -25.61
N ILE A 19 -1.41 -16.79 -24.58
CA ILE A 19 -0.84 -17.88 -23.74
C ILE A 19 -0.58 -19.13 -24.56
N ARG A 20 -1.53 -19.54 -25.42
CA ARG A 20 -1.37 -20.72 -26.31
C ARG A 20 -0.20 -20.55 -27.27
N GLU A 21 -0.02 -19.33 -27.78
CA GLU A 21 1.08 -18.98 -28.67
C GLU A 21 2.40 -18.67 -27.95
N LYS A 22 2.42 -18.68 -26.60
CA LYS A 22 3.56 -18.33 -25.74
C LYS A 22 4.08 -16.90 -25.94
N ARG A 23 3.20 -15.97 -26.28
CA ARG A 23 3.49 -14.55 -26.50
C ARG A 23 3.49 -13.78 -25.17
N TYR A 24 4.34 -14.21 -24.25
CA TYR A 24 4.39 -13.64 -22.90
C TYR A 24 4.91 -12.19 -22.85
N ALA A 25 5.74 -11.80 -23.83
CA ALA A 25 6.19 -10.41 -23.94
C ALA A 25 5.03 -9.49 -24.32
N ASP A 26 4.18 -9.90 -25.25
CA ASP A 26 3.02 -9.12 -25.68
C ASP A 26 1.99 -8.99 -24.55
N LEU A 27 1.78 -10.07 -23.77
CA LEU A 27 0.94 -10.04 -22.57
C LEU A 27 1.45 -9.03 -21.54
N ARG A 28 2.75 -9.05 -21.27
CA ARG A 28 3.35 -8.09 -20.34
C ARG A 28 3.18 -6.65 -20.85
N ASP A 29 3.44 -6.42 -22.13
CA ASP A 29 3.34 -5.10 -22.74
C ASP A 29 1.87 -4.60 -22.77
N MET A 30 0.89 -5.52 -22.82
CA MET A 30 -0.54 -5.21 -22.70
C MET A 30 -0.88 -4.68 -21.31
N PHE A 31 -0.32 -5.24 -20.24
CA PHE A 31 -0.62 -4.81 -18.86
C PHE A 31 0.07 -3.51 -18.48
N LEU A 32 1.23 -3.16 -19.06
CA LEU A 32 2.01 -1.97 -18.69
C LEU A 32 1.23 -0.64 -18.64
N PRO A 33 0.29 -0.35 -19.56
CA PRO A 33 -0.49 0.90 -19.52
C PRO A 33 -1.77 0.83 -18.67
N MET A 34 -2.07 -0.31 -18.04
CA MET A 34 -3.31 -0.51 -17.29
C MET A 34 -3.14 -0.12 -15.83
N GLU A 35 -4.23 0.30 -15.19
CA GLU A 35 -4.28 0.50 -13.74
C GLU A 35 -4.29 -0.85 -13.00
N SER A 36 -3.74 -0.89 -11.80
CA SER A 36 -3.62 -2.11 -10.98
C SER A 36 -4.97 -2.78 -10.71
N ALA A 37 -6.01 -2.02 -10.44
CA ALA A 37 -7.37 -2.53 -10.24
C ALA A 37 -7.96 -3.21 -11.50
N ASP A 38 -7.70 -2.65 -12.69
CA ASP A 38 -8.15 -3.25 -13.95
C ASP A 38 -7.41 -4.58 -14.21
N ILE A 39 -6.11 -4.62 -13.92
CA ILE A 39 -5.31 -5.85 -14.04
C ILE A 39 -5.81 -6.91 -13.06
N ALA A 40 -6.08 -6.55 -11.80
CA ALA A 40 -6.61 -7.46 -10.79
C ALA A 40 -7.93 -8.09 -11.26
N GLN A 41 -8.86 -7.28 -11.77
CA GLN A 41 -10.12 -7.78 -12.32
C GLN A 41 -9.89 -8.78 -13.47
N ILE A 42 -8.98 -8.48 -14.40
CA ILE A 42 -8.64 -9.38 -15.52
C ILE A 42 -8.07 -10.71 -15.00
N LEU A 43 -7.20 -10.64 -13.98
CA LEU A 43 -6.59 -11.84 -13.39
C LEU A 43 -7.66 -12.73 -12.74
N GLU A 44 -8.61 -12.16 -12.03
CA GLU A 44 -9.70 -12.88 -11.39
C GLU A 44 -10.65 -13.53 -12.40
N GLU A 45 -11.05 -12.78 -13.43
CA GLU A 45 -11.89 -13.28 -14.53
C GLU A 45 -11.17 -14.36 -15.38
N ALA A 46 -9.83 -14.30 -15.47
CA ALA A 46 -9.04 -15.32 -16.16
C ALA A 46 -9.06 -16.67 -15.41
N GLY A 47 -9.29 -16.63 -14.10
CA GLY A 47 -9.50 -17.77 -13.22
C GLY A 47 -8.22 -18.39 -12.64
N PRO A 48 -8.38 -19.29 -11.65
CA PRO A 48 -7.29 -19.79 -10.81
C PRO A 48 -6.18 -20.55 -11.54
N GLU A 49 -6.47 -21.12 -12.70
CA GLU A 49 -5.48 -21.87 -13.50
C GLU A 49 -4.52 -20.92 -14.25
N VAL A 50 -5.01 -19.74 -14.64
CA VAL A 50 -4.29 -18.78 -15.51
C VAL A 50 -3.69 -17.65 -14.70
N MET A 51 -4.37 -17.21 -13.65
CA MET A 51 -3.98 -16.09 -12.78
C MET A 51 -2.50 -16.18 -12.32
N PRO A 52 -1.97 -17.29 -11.78
CA PRO A 52 -0.58 -17.33 -11.31
C PRO A 52 0.44 -17.14 -12.44
N LEU A 53 0.09 -17.51 -13.69
CA LEU A 53 0.93 -17.27 -14.84
C LEU A 53 0.96 -15.80 -15.20
N LEU A 54 -0.22 -15.16 -15.30
CA LEU A 54 -0.34 -13.74 -15.64
C LEU A 54 0.32 -12.87 -14.56
N TYR A 55 0.09 -13.17 -13.29
CA TYR A 55 0.69 -12.47 -12.17
C TYR A 55 2.24 -12.43 -12.25
N ARG A 56 2.87 -13.57 -12.59
CA ARG A 56 4.33 -13.66 -12.75
C ARG A 56 4.90 -12.89 -13.95
N LEU A 57 4.06 -12.41 -14.86
CA LEU A 57 4.49 -11.56 -15.98
C LEU A 57 4.61 -10.08 -15.59
N LEU A 58 3.98 -9.68 -14.48
CA LEU A 58 3.96 -8.30 -14.02
C LEU A 58 5.33 -7.86 -13.47
N PRO A 59 5.74 -6.59 -13.66
CA PRO A 59 6.83 -6.00 -12.91
C PRO A 59 6.56 -6.06 -11.39
N LYS A 60 7.61 -6.07 -10.56
CA LYS A 60 7.47 -6.25 -9.10
C LYS A 60 6.57 -5.21 -8.44
N GLU A 61 6.80 -3.94 -8.75
CA GLU A 61 6.00 -2.83 -8.23
C GLU A 61 4.52 -2.99 -8.62
N THR A 62 4.24 -3.19 -9.92
CA THR A 62 2.87 -3.44 -10.42
C THR A 62 2.26 -4.71 -9.82
N ALA A 63 3.06 -5.76 -9.62
CA ALA A 63 2.58 -7.01 -9.02
C ALA A 63 2.14 -6.82 -7.57
N ALA A 64 2.83 -6.00 -6.78
CA ALA A 64 2.44 -5.67 -5.41
C ALA A 64 1.14 -4.85 -5.38
N GLU A 65 1.03 -3.81 -6.22
CA GLU A 65 -0.20 -3.02 -6.35
C GLU A 65 -1.40 -3.88 -6.78
N VAL A 66 -1.22 -4.73 -7.79
CA VAL A 66 -2.27 -5.67 -8.25
C VAL A 66 -2.64 -6.66 -7.15
N PHE A 67 -1.66 -7.11 -6.35
CA PHE A 67 -1.90 -8.06 -5.27
C PHE A 67 -2.86 -7.50 -4.21
N VAL A 68 -2.73 -6.23 -3.86
CA VAL A 68 -3.62 -5.53 -2.91
C VAL A 68 -5.05 -5.44 -3.45
N GLU A 69 -5.21 -5.23 -4.76
CA GLU A 69 -6.53 -5.10 -5.41
C GLU A 69 -7.26 -6.44 -5.60
N LEU A 70 -6.59 -7.59 -5.41
CA LEU A 70 -7.21 -8.91 -5.53
C LEU A 70 -8.10 -9.24 -4.33
N GLU A 71 -9.16 -10.01 -4.56
CA GLU A 71 -9.98 -10.59 -3.48
C GLU A 71 -9.17 -11.54 -2.59
N SER A 72 -9.52 -11.64 -1.31
CA SER A 72 -8.79 -12.43 -0.29
C SER A 72 -8.60 -13.90 -0.69
N GLU A 73 -9.59 -14.50 -1.39
CA GLU A 73 -9.47 -15.88 -1.91
C GLU A 73 -8.35 -16.01 -2.96
N SER A 74 -8.23 -15.02 -3.85
CA SER A 74 -7.21 -14.95 -4.89
C SER A 74 -5.83 -14.71 -4.29
N GLN A 75 -5.74 -13.82 -3.31
CA GLN A 75 -4.52 -13.57 -2.53
C GLN A 75 -4.05 -14.84 -1.81
N GLU A 76 -4.95 -15.54 -1.11
CA GLU A 76 -4.64 -16.80 -0.42
C GLU A 76 -4.10 -17.85 -1.40
N MET A 77 -4.75 -18.00 -2.55
CA MET A 77 -4.34 -18.93 -3.59
C MET A 77 -2.93 -18.61 -4.11
N LEU A 78 -2.66 -17.34 -4.41
CA LEU A 78 -1.34 -16.90 -4.87
C LEU A 78 -0.28 -17.11 -3.79
N ILE A 79 -0.53 -16.71 -2.54
CA ILE A 79 0.40 -16.93 -1.43
C ILE A 79 0.72 -18.42 -1.29
N ASN A 80 -0.27 -19.29 -1.34
CA ASN A 80 -0.06 -20.73 -1.26
C ASN A 80 0.74 -21.30 -2.42
N GLY A 81 0.62 -20.69 -3.62
CA GLY A 81 1.35 -21.06 -4.84
C GLY A 81 2.74 -20.43 -4.97
N PHE A 82 3.08 -19.40 -4.21
CA PHE A 82 4.38 -18.74 -4.26
C PHE A 82 5.50 -19.59 -3.67
N SER A 83 6.68 -19.49 -4.23
CA SER A 83 7.92 -19.85 -3.54
C SER A 83 8.20 -18.88 -2.38
N ASN A 84 9.11 -19.25 -1.49
CA ASN A 84 9.53 -18.35 -0.41
C ASN A 84 10.16 -17.04 -0.91
N THR A 85 10.79 -17.08 -2.09
CA THR A 85 11.41 -15.90 -2.70
C THR A 85 10.34 -14.99 -3.29
N GLU A 86 9.37 -15.54 -4.04
CA GLU A 86 8.26 -14.78 -4.61
C GLU A 86 7.44 -14.08 -3.50
N LEU A 87 7.08 -14.82 -2.44
CA LEU A 87 6.34 -14.23 -1.32
C LEU A 87 7.13 -13.08 -0.67
N LYS A 88 8.44 -13.28 -0.46
CA LYS A 88 9.27 -12.22 0.09
C LYS A 88 9.34 -10.99 -0.82
N GLU A 89 9.47 -11.20 -2.13
CA GLU A 89 9.52 -10.10 -3.11
C GLU A 89 8.21 -9.29 -3.13
N VAL A 90 7.07 -9.93 -2.98
CA VAL A 90 5.77 -9.23 -2.85
C VAL A 90 5.71 -8.45 -1.53
N LEU A 91 6.07 -9.08 -0.40
CA LEU A 91 6.04 -8.42 0.90
C LEU A 91 7.02 -7.24 1.02
N ASP A 92 8.16 -7.29 0.33
CA ASP A 92 9.16 -6.20 0.34
C ASP A 92 8.66 -4.95 -0.43
N GLU A 93 7.67 -5.08 -1.29
CA GLU A 93 7.06 -3.98 -2.07
C GLU A 93 5.72 -3.48 -1.48
N LEU A 94 5.11 -4.22 -0.52
CA LEU A 94 3.85 -3.82 0.10
C LEU A 94 4.07 -2.72 1.16
N TYR A 95 3.13 -1.77 1.21
CA TYR A 95 3.01 -0.85 2.34
C TYR A 95 2.50 -1.59 3.58
N LEU A 96 2.77 -1.00 4.74
CA LEU A 96 2.50 -1.67 6.02
C LEU A 96 1.00 -1.87 6.29
N ASP A 97 0.17 -0.90 5.95
CA ASP A 97 -1.29 -0.98 6.08
C ASP A 97 -1.88 -2.08 5.20
N ASP A 98 -1.50 -2.15 3.92
CA ASP A 98 -1.89 -3.24 3.02
C ASP A 98 -1.48 -4.61 3.56
N ALA A 99 -0.26 -4.72 4.11
CA ALA A 99 0.21 -5.96 4.70
C ALA A 99 -0.57 -6.35 5.96
N VAL A 100 -1.07 -5.38 6.73
CA VAL A 100 -1.94 -5.62 7.90
C VAL A 100 -3.31 -6.11 7.46
N ASP A 101 -3.94 -5.43 6.50
CA ASP A 101 -5.26 -5.78 5.96
C ASP A 101 -5.26 -7.21 5.40
N ILE A 102 -4.23 -7.56 4.61
CA ILE A 102 -4.04 -8.92 4.12
C ILE A 102 -3.93 -9.93 5.26
N VAL A 103 -3.16 -9.62 6.31
CA VAL A 103 -2.96 -10.53 7.45
C VAL A 103 -4.25 -10.70 8.24
N GLU A 104 -5.09 -9.67 8.39
CA GLU A 104 -6.37 -9.74 9.10
C GLU A 104 -7.39 -10.65 8.39
N GLU A 105 -7.36 -10.68 7.07
CA GLU A 105 -8.28 -11.48 6.25
C GLU A 105 -7.81 -12.93 6.02
N MET A 106 -6.53 -13.23 6.26
CA MET A 106 -5.94 -14.53 5.91
C MET A 106 -6.13 -15.60 6.99
N PRO A 107 -6.28 -16.87 6.59
CA PRO A 107 -6.23 -18.00 7.52
C PRO A 107 -4.91 -18.06 8.30
N ALA A 108 -4.94 -18.52 9.55
CA ALA A 108 -3.79 -18.55 10.46
C ALA A 108 -2.53 -19.25 9.87
N SER A 109 -2.72 -20.25 9.02
CA SER A 109 -1.59 -20.92 8.34
C SER A 109 -0.87 -20.03 7.35
N VAL A 110 -1.62 -19.16 6.66
CA VAL A 110 -1.09 -18.18 5.70
C VAL A 110 -0.43 -17.04 6.45
N VAL A 111 -1.06 -16.53 7.53
CA VAL A 111 -0.48 -15.51 8.41
C VAL A 111 0.90 -15.92 8.93
N ILE A 112 1.04 -17.16 9.44
CA ILE A 112 2.33 -17.68 9.90
C ILE A 112 3.37 -17.63 8.77
N ARG A 113 2.98 -17.99 7.56
CA ARG A 113 3.87 -18.01 6.40
C ARG A 113 4.29 -16.59 5.99
N ILE A 114 3.35 -15.63 5.97
CA ILE A 114 3.62 -14.20 5.72
C ILE A 114 4.63 -13.68 6.75
N LEU A 115 4.32 -13.83 8.03
CA LEU A 115 5.17 -13.34 9.12
C LEU A 115 6.56 -13.99 9.16
N ASP A 116 6.70 -15.23 8.70
CA ASP A 116 8.00 -15.90 8.60
C ASP A 116 8.88 -15.30 7.50
N LYS A 117 8.28 -14.77 6.42
CA LYS A 117 9.00 -14.18 5.27
C LYS A 117 9.15 -12.66 5.35
N ALA A 118 8.30 -11.99 6.12
CA ALA A 118 8.39 -10.55 6.36
C ALA A 118 9.71 -10.18 7.06
N THR A 119 10.20 -8.96 6.79
CA THR A 119 11.36 -8.40 7.50
C THR A 119 11.07 -8.31 9.00
N PRO A 120 12.10 -8.32 9.87
CA PRO A 120 11.90 -8.17 11.32
C PRO A 120 11.15 -6.88 11.68
N GLU A 121 11.40 -5.80 10.94
CA GLU A 121 10.78 -4.49 11.10
C GLU A 121 9.28 -4.56 10.74
N MET A 122 8.95 -5.05 9.54
CA MET A 122 7.57 -5.22 9.08
C MET A 122 6.78 -6.13 10.02
N ARG A 123 7.34 -7.29 10.38
CA ARG A 123 6.72 -8.23 11.34
C ARG A 123 6.41 -7.57 12.67
N LYS A 124 7.33 -6.75 13.19
CA LYS A 124 7.12 -6.01 14.43
C LYS A 124 5.97 -5.01 14.30
N SER A 125 5.95 -4.26 13.20
CA SER A 125 4.91 -3.25 12.94
C SER A 125 3.54 -3.88 12.74
N ILE A 126 3.42 -4.95 11.95
CA ILE A 126 2.19 -5.73 11.81
C ILE A 126 1.68 -6.20 13.19
N ASN A 127 2.55 -6.85 13.98
CA ASN A 127 2.16 -7.32 15.33
C ASN A 127 1.85 -6.18 16.30
N GLU A 128 2.28 -4.95 16.05
CA GLU A 128 1.93 -3.78 16.85
C GLU A 128 0.54 -3.27 16.50
N ILE A 129 0.19 -3.18 15.23
CA ILE A 129 -1.13 -2.75 14.76
C ILE A 129 -2.20 -3.77 15.16
N LEU A 130 -1.97 -5.05 14.95
CA LEU A 130 -2.89 -6.14 15.31
C LEU A 130 -3.23 -6.24 16.82
N LYS A 131 -2.58 -5.47 17.69
CA LYS A 131 -2.95 -5.37 19.12
C LYS A 131 -4.08 -4.40 19.39
N TYR A 132 -4.35 -3.50 18.45
CA TYR A 132 -5.44 -2.56 18.60
C TYR A 132 -6.79 -3.26 18.39
N PRO A 133 -7.83 -2.87 19.12
CA PRO A 133 -9.17 -3.41 18.88
C PRO A 133 -9.65 -3.08 17.45
N GLU A 134 -10.39 -3.98 16.84
CA GLU A 134 -11.14 -3.71 15.61
C GLU A 134 -11.96 -2.42 15.77
N ASP A 135 -12.14 -1.68 14.68
CA ASP A 135 -12.85 -0.38 14.66
C ASP A 135 -12.25 0.71 15.56
N SER A 136 -11.00 0.57 16.01
CA SER A 136 -10.28 1.65 16.69
C SER A 136 -9.46 2.50 15.74
N ALA A 137 -9.12 3.73 16.13
CA ALA A 137 -8.20 4.56 15.32
C ALA A 137 -6.82 3.92 15.15
N GLY A 138 -6.43 3.05 16.06
CA GLY A 138 -5.16 2.33 16.01
C GLY A 138 -5.14 1.19 15.00
N SER A 139 -6.30 0.55 14.72
CA SER A 139 -6.37 -0.56 13.75
C SER A 139 -6.27 -0.06 12.31
N ILE A 140 -6.66 1.18 12.03
CA ILE A 140 -6.64 1.78 10.68
C ILE A 140 -5.54 2.83 10.50
N MET A 141 -4.59 2.96 11.45
CA MET A 141 -3.54 3.97 11.36
C MET A 141 -2.39 3.48 10.47
N ASN A 142 -1.93 4.36 9.57
CA ASN A 142 -0.65 4.16 8.90
C ASN A 142 0.50 4.62 9.80
N MET A 143 1.52 3.77 9.98
CA MET A 143 2.72 4.07 10.77
C MET A 143 3.87 4.64 9.92
N GLU A 144 3.71 4.67 8.61
CA GLU A 144 4.70 5.14 7.64
C GLU A 144 4.47 6.61 7.31
N PHE A 145 5.00 7.48 8.14
CA PHE A 145 4.85 8.93 7.99
C PHE A 145 6.18 9.68 8.08
N LEU A 146 6.25 10.83 7.45
CA LEU A 146 7.41 11.70 7.53
C LEU A 146 7.25 12.71 8.67
N SER A 147 8.16 12.64 9.65
CA SER A 147 8.23 13.59 10.74
C SER A 147 9.33 14.63 10.52
N LEU A 148 9.02 15.90 10.77
CA LEU A 148 9.95 17.02 10.81
C LEU A 148 10.16 17.50 12.24
N LYS A 149 11.25 18.24 12.48
CA LYS A 149 11.45 18.95 13.73
C LYS A 149 11.14 20.43 13.51
N LYS A 150 10.61 21.10 14.52
CA LYS A 150 10.21 22.49 14.45
C LYS A 150 11.35 23.47 14.14
N ASP A 151 12.58 23.13 14.56
CA ASP A 151 13.81 23.91 14.37
C ASP A 151 14.54 23.64 13.05
N MET A 152 13.98 22.81 12.16
CA MET A 152 14.51 22.61 10.82
C MET A 152 14.11 23.76 9.90
N THR A 153 14.96 24.03 8.89
CA THR A 153 14.60 24.92 7.78
C THR A 153 13.82 24.16 6.72
N VAL A 154 13.11 24.90 5.86
CA VAL A 154 12.46 24.37 4.66
C VAL A 154 13.45 23.60 3.77
N ALA A 155 14.65 24.15 3.57
CA ALA A 155 15.71 23.47 2.82
C ALA A 155 16.10 22.11 3.43
N ASP A 156 16.13 22.00 4.76
CA ASP A 156 16.44 20.74 5.44
C ASP A 156 15.28 19.73 5.36
N ALA A 157 14.04 20.23 5.39
CA ALA A 157 12.85 19.40 5.17
C ALA A 157 12.86 18.78 3.77
N PHE A 158 13.19 19.56 2.72
CA PHE A 158 13.32 19.01 1.36
C PHE A 158 14.43 17.97 1.24
N LYS A 159 15.58 18.16 1.89
CA LYS A 159 16.64 17.14 1.92
C LYS A 159 16.13 15.85 2.56
N ARG A 160 15.33 15.96 3.64
CA ARG A 160 14.76 14.80 4.32
C ARG A 160 13.73 14.09 3.45
N ILE A 161 12.81 14.83 2.82
CA ILE A 161 11.81 14.27 1.89
C ILE A 161 12.49 13.50 0.76
N ARG A 162 13.50 14.11 0.09
CA ARG A 162 14.22 13.46 -1.01
C ARG A 162 14.96 12.19 -0.60
N ARG A 163 15.33 12.07 0.67
CA ARG A 163 16.07 10.91 1.17
C ARG A 163 15.19 9.73 1.49
N ILE A 164 13.99 9.95 2.06
CA ILE A 164 13.14 8.88 2.60
C ILE A 164 11.71 8.89 2.03
N GLY A 165 11.32 9.93 1.32
CA GLY A 165 9.94 10.08 0.82
C GLY A 165 9.55 9.06 -0.24
N GLY A 166 10.52 8.46 -0.95
CA GLY A 166 10.25 7.40 -1.91
C GLY A 166 9.98 6.03 -1.28
N GLU A 167 10.20 5.88 0.04
CA GLU A 167 9.91 4.68 0.80
C GLU A 167 8.57 4.77 1.54
N LEU A 168 7.85 5.90 1.41
CA LEU A 168 6.60 6.18 2.08
C LEU A 168 5.46 6.19 1.06
N GLU A 169 4.32 5.63 1.42
CA GLU A 169 3.11 5.63 0.60
C GLU A 169 2.70 7.05 0.20
N THR A 170 2.72 7.99 1.16
CA THR A 170 2.39 9.39 0.91
C THR A 170 3.30 10.35 1.68
N ILE A 171 3.56 11.51 1.06
CA ILE A 171 4.25 12.64 1.68
C ILE A 171 3.39 13.91 1.69
N ASN A 172 2.12 13.82 1.37
CA ASN A 172 1.24 14.98 1.22
C ASN A 172 1.14 15.81 2.50
N ILE A 173 1.15 15.15 3.66
CA ILE A 173 1.14 15.76 4.99
C ILE A 173 2.40 15.35 5.76
N LEU A 174 3.07 16.34 6.33
CA LEU A 174 4.27 16.19 7.15
C LEU A 174 3.91 16.50 8.60
N TYR A 175 4.37 15.65 9.51
CA TYR A 175 4.06 15.80 10.93
C TYR A 175 5.24 16.46 11.66
N VAL A 176 4.97 17.55 12.40
CA VAL A 176 6.00 18.23 13.18
C VAL A 176 5.98 17.72 14.61
N THR A 177 7.13 17.19 15.07
CA THR A 177 7.22 16.58 16.39
C THR A 177 8.36 17.15 17.22
N ASP A 178 8.18 17.13 18.55
CA ASP A 178 9.26 17.44 19.49
C ASP A 178 10.26 16.27 19.64
N PRO A 179 11.37 16.44 20.39
CA PRO A 179 12.32 15.35 20.65
C PRO A 179 11.74 14.15 21.38
N THR A 180 10.61 14.30 22.07
CA THR A 180 9.88 13.22 22.76
C THR A 180 8.86 12.54 21.86
N ARG A 181 8.82 12.91 20.55
CA ARG A 181 7.87 12.43 19.54
C ARG A 181 6.41 12.87 19.77
N ARG A 182 6.19 13.94 20.54
CA ARG A 182 4.87 14.53 20.68
C ARG A 182 4.57 15.39 19.46
N LEU A 183 3.35 15.27 18.93
CA LEU A 183 2.87 16.06 17.79
C LEU A 183 2.74 17.53 18.22
N LEU A 184 3.34 18.44 17.46
CA LEU A 184 3.30 19.89 17.64
C LEU A 184 2.46 20.58 16.58
N GLY A 185 2.39 20.02 15.37
CA GLY A 185 1.68 20.59 14.24
C GLY A 185 1.77 19.71 13.01
N VAL A 186 1.13 20.12 11.94
CA VAL A 186 1.22 19.51 10.62
C VAL A 186 1.59 20.56 9.58
N LEU A 187 2.13 20.09 8.46
CA LEU A 187 2.52 20.93 7.33
C LEU A 187 2.23 20.18 6.05
N SER A 188 1.51 20.78 5.10
CA SER A 188 1.37 20.19 3.80
C SER A 188 2.62 20.40 2.93
N VAL A 189 2.91 19.44 2.04
CA VAL A 189 3.99 19.62 1.06
C VAL A 189 3.76 20.85 0.19
N ARG A 190 2.49 21.22 -0.07
CA ARG A 190 2.14 22.43 -0.79
C ARG A 190 2.63 23.68 -0.07
N ASP A 191 2.38 23.80 1.25
CA ASP A 191 2.81 24.96 2.02
C ASP A 191 4.33 25.03 2.13
N LEU A 192 4.98 23.87 2.26
CA LEU A 192 6.43 23.76 2.22
C LEU A 192 7.02 24.24 0.88
N LEU A 193 6.36 23.95 -0.25
CA LEU A 193 6.78 24.39 -1.59
C LEU A 193 6.63 25.89 -1.82
N LEU A 194 5.73 26.54 -1.08
CA LEU A 194 5.44 27.98 -1.19
C LEU A 194 6.22 28.83 -0.20
N ALA A 195 6.89 28.23 0.78
CA ALA A 195 7.71 28.92 1.79
C ALA A 195 9.13 29.18 1.27
N ASP A 196 9.82 30.14 1.89
CA ASP A 196 11.20 30.43 1.60
C ASP A 196 12.13 29.34 2.20
N GLU A 197 13.26 29.05 1.54
CA GLU A 197 14.17 27.97 1.94
C GLU A 197 14.75 28.14 3.36
N ASP A 198 14.88 29.39 3.82
CA ASP A 198 15.44 29.75 5.13
C ASP A 198 14.37 29.80 6.24
N ASP A 199 13.07 29.70 5.91
CA ASP A 199 12.00 29.69 6.90
C ASP A 199 12.11 28.48 7.82
N LEU A 200 11.76 28.66 9.09
CA LEU A 200 11.69 27.57 10.06
C LEU A 200 10.35 26.85 9.95
N ILE A 201 10.39 25.53 10.14
CA ILE A 201 9.18 24.70 10.12
C ILE A 201 8.15 25.17 11.16
N GLU A 202 8.60 25.67 12.33
CA GLU A 202 7.70 26.19 13.37
C GLU A 202 6.92 27.43 12.94
N ASP A 203 7.43 28.21 11.99
CA ASP A 203 6.80 29.45 11.51
C ASP A 203 5.72 29.19 10.44
N ILE A 204 5.80 28.03 9.77
CA ILE A 204 4.91 27.68 8.63
C ILE A 204 3.98 26.50 8.91
N MET A 205 4.19 25.77 10.02
CA MET A 205 3.30 24.65 10.39
C MET A 205 1.95 25.14 10.90
N ASP A 206 0.92 24.32 10.72
CA ASP A 206 -0.37 24.50 11.39
C ASP A 206 -0.34 23.81 12.77
N PRO A 207 -0.44 24.56 13.88
CA PRO A 207 -0.48 23.97 15.21
C PRO A 207 -1.88 23.48 15.63
N ASP A 208 -2.95 23.87 14.92
CA ASP A 208 -4.34 23.50 15.18
C ASP A 208 -4.69 22.15 14.58
N VAL A 209 -4.05 21.08 15.07
CA VAL A 209 -4.21 19.72 14.55
C VAL A 209 -5.38 19.01 15.19
N VAL A 210 -6.28 18.49 14.38
CA VAL A 210 -7.28 17.50 14.83
C VAL A 210 -6.57 16.17 15.05
N TRP A 211 -6.64 15.64 16.25
CA TRP A 211 -5.98 14.39 16.62
C TRP A 211 -6.93 13.44 17.35
N ALA A 212 -6.67 12.17 17.26
CA ALA A 212 -7.40 11.12 17.94
C ALA A 212 -6.44 10.19 18.68
N LEU A 213 -6.90 9.60 19.78
CA LEU A 213 -6.15 8.55 20.48
C LEU A 213 -6.36 7.21 19.75
N SER A 214 -5.32 6.39 19.65
CA SER A 214 -5.36 5.10 18.97
C SER A 214 -6.42 4.13 19.52
N LEU A 215 -6.84 4.26 20.77
CA LEU A 215 -7.84 3.40 21.40
C LEU A 215 -9.29 3.94 21.32
N ILE A 216 -9.52 5.08 20.68
CA ILE A 216 -10.91 5.53 20.48
C ILE A 216 -11.59 4.69 19.41
N HIS A 217 -12.86 4.37 19.64
CA HIS A 217 -13.70 3.66 18.68
C HIS A 217 -14.11 4.63 17.57
N ILE A 218 -13.87 4.23 16.33
CA ILE A 218 -14.36 4.93 15.15
C ILE A 218 -15.70 4.28 14.81
N SER A 219 -16.81 4.84 15.35
CA SER A 219 -18.15 4.44 14.90
C SER A 219 -18.51 5.25 13.64
N GLU A 220 -19.12 4.63 12.65
CA GLU A 220 -19.77 5.36 11.58
C GLU A 220 -20.73 6.39 12.17
N PRO A 221 -20.77 7.65 11.65
CA PRO A 221 -21.75 8.61 12.09
C PRO A 221 -23.14 8.03 11.77
N THR A 222 -23.87 7.67 12.82
CA THR A 222 -25.28 7.31 12.67
C THR A 222 -25.98 8.50 12.01
N ARG A 223 -26.36 8.34 10.74
CA ARG A 223 -27.17 9.33 10.04
C ARG A 223 -28.44 9.56 10.86
N PRO A 224 -28.79 10.80 11.17
CA PRO A 224 -30.06 11.12 11.80
C PRO A 224 -31.23 10.80 10.88
#